data_9ea203d1e2f90fe905483b607a4691a4
#
_entry.id   9ea203d1e2f90fe905483b607a4691a4
#
_cell.length_a   1.000
_cell.length_b   1.000
_cell.length_c   1.000
_cell.angle_alpha   90.00
_cell.angle_beta   90.00
_cell.angle_gamma   90.00
#
_symmetry.space_group_name_H-M   'P 1'
#
loop_
_entity.id
_entity.type
_entity.pdbx_description
1 polymer ?
#
loop_
_entity_poly.entity_id
_entity_poly.type
_entity_poly.pdbx_seq_one_letter_code
_entity_poly.pdbx_strand_id
1 'polypeptide(L)'
;MTRPHSFDPYLEPWLTSRVPRMAEYRAQLAEFREWVLTDVDAQANYTDRYAPPALETYDRHGEVVNRIVTNRWYEEQHQDLYRRGIIGLPYVEDAPHLLTFAMGYLLAQADISLHCPVTLTGAIAYVLATHAPDSVRQRYLYDVIRMDGQAKTGGTWATEQHGGSDVGATTTVAAAAGDRFALHGLKWFTSNANSGLAVATARPEGAPPGSSGLGLYLVPSHLEDGEPNHFRIRKLKDKLGTKGLPTGEIDLLGAEAIQIAPPPTGFKLMMEALEYSRVHNAVGSVGIQRRSLAEALAWARTRRAFGHVLADYPMVQHELLRMRVQFEAGALLAFEAAIAFDEVQQTSERRTWLRLVTALAKYLTAEWAIVASRSALELVGGNGYTSDYPVARLLRDAQVLTVWEGPANIQALELLRLLAPRYQGWEQYRARLKGVLDRLPDGMANLSHALEQRLQGDTEASRITLRDEQSSQSYARKLLHRLAQSLAFALLCETAGEAYLRGNSLPAHSAWRFYEELDPPAFGAENQAARRGVLELLDEPELQAVGKR
;
A
#
# COMPACT_ATOMS: atom_id res chain seq x y z
N MET A 1 -25.40 19.13 -18.50
CA MET A 1 -25.09 18.20 -17.39
C MET A 1 -23.65 17.77 -17.58
N THR A 2 -22.71 18.32 -16.80
CA THR A 2 -21.33 17.85 -16.75
C THR A 2 -21.35 16.41 -16.25
N ARG A 3 -20.73 15.48 -16.98
CA ARG A 3 -20.53 14.10 -16.51
C ARG A 3 -19.83 14.18 -15.15
N PRO A 4 -20.26 13.44 -14.12
CA PRO A 4 -19.52 13.39 -12.88
C PRO A 4 -18.08 12.99 -13.22
N HIS A 5 -17.11 13.79 -12.75
CA HIS A 5 -15.69 13.53 -13.00
C HIS A 5 -15.35 12.14 -12.46
N SER A 6 -14.66 11.33 -13.26
CA SER A 6 -14.10 10.05 -12.80
C SER A 6 -13.11 10.28 -11.67
N PHE A 7 -13.06 9.40 -10.68
CA PHE A 7 -12.01 9.48 -9.65
C PHE A 7 -10.63 9.09 -10.20
N ASP A 8 -10.59 8.23 -11.22
CA ASP A 8 -9.44 7.91 -12.04
C ASP A 8 -9.90 7.30 -13.38
N PRO A 9 -9.62 7.93 -14.54
CA PRO A 9 -10.15 7.50 -15.82
C PRO A 9 -9.62 6.16 -16.30
N TYR A 10 -8.43 5.75 -15.82
CA TYR A 10 -7.86 4.46 -16.15
C TYR A 10 -8.41 3.35 -15.24
N LEU A 11 -8.41 3.59 -13.93
CA LEU A 11 -8.69 2.56 -12.94
C LEU A 11 -10.19 2.32 -12.71
N GLU A 12 -11.02 3.37 -12.75
CA GLU A 12 -12.45 3.29 -12.47
C GLU A 12 -13.21 2.33 -13.40
N PRO A 13 -13.03 2.38 -14.74
CA PRO A 13 -13.71 1.44 -15.64
C PRO A 13 -13.31 -0.01 -15.36
N TRP A 14 -12.05 -0.24 -15.04
CA TRP A 14 -11.54 -1.57 -14.73
C TRP A 14 -12.12 -2.11 -13.40
N LEU A 15 -12.14 -1.29 -12.36
CA LEU A 15 -12.72 -1.69 -11.06
C LEU A 15 -14.21 -1.97 -11.16
N THR A 16 -14.96 -1.11 -11.83
CA THR A 16 -16.42 -1.28 -11.97
C THR A 16 -16.80 -2.49 -12.83
N SER A 17 -15.94 -2.90 -13.76
CA SER A 17 -16.18 -4.12 -14.55
C SER A 17 -16.00 -5.41 -13.73
N ARG A 18 -15.14 -5.37 -12.69
CA ARG A 18 -14.85 -6.53 -11.83
C ARG A 18 -15.69 -6.56 -10.55
N VAL A 19 -15.98 -5.40 -10.00
CA VAL A 19 -16.80 -5.22 -8.79
C VAL A 19 -17.87 -4.16 -9.10
N PRO A 20 -19.03 -4.55 -9.67
CA PRO A 20 -20.06 -3.60 -10.13
C PRO A 20 -20.54 -2.63 -9.05
N ARG A 21 -20.58 -3.03 -7.77
CA ARG A 21 -20.92 -2.16 -6.64
C ARG A 21 -20.03 -0.92 -6.52
N MET A 22 -18.82 -0.92 -7.08
CA MET A 22 -17.95 0.27 -7.09
C MET A 22 -18.55 1.44 -7.87
N ALA A 23 -19.48 1.18 -8.81
CA ALA A 23 -20.19 2.23 -9.52
C ALA A 23 -21.06 3.10 -8.61
N GLU A 24 -21.56 2.56 -7.50
CA GLU A 24 -22.38 3.26 -6.50
C GLU A 24 -21.61 4.37 -5.80
N TYR A 25 -20.29 4.18 -5.62
CA TYR A 25 -19.38 5.07 -4.89
C TYR A 25 -18.62 6.07 -5.78
N ARG A 26 -18.93 6.11 -7.11
CA ARG A 26 -18.22 6.97 -8.07
C ARG A 26 -18.19 8.45 -7.65
N ALA A 27 -19.34 9.00 -7.29
CA ALA A 27 -19.46 10.40 -6.92
C ALA A 27 -18.68 10.69 -5.62
N GLN A 28 -18.77 9.81 -4.64
CA GLN A 28 -18.04 9.91 -3.37
C GLN A 28 -16.52 9.86 -3.58
N LEU A 29 -16.03 8.93 -4.41
CA LEU A 29 -14.60 8.82 -4.75
C LEU A 29 -14.11 10.05 -5.52
N ALA A 30 -14.92 10.61 -6.42
CA ALA A 30 -14.56 11.82 -7.17
C ALA A 30 -14.46 13.05 -6.23
N GLU A 31 -15.41 13.22 -5.30
CA GLU A 31 -15.36 14.27 -4.28
C GLU A 31 -14.17 14.07 -3.34
N PHE A 32 -13.92 12.83 -2.90
CA PHE A 32 -12.78 12.50 -2.04
C PHE A 32 -11.45 12.83 -2.75
N ARG A 33 -11.31 12.49 -4.03
CA ARG A 33 -10.15 12.85 -4.84
C ARG A 33 -9.93 14.37 -4.89
N GLU A 34 -10.97 15.14 -5.14
CA GLU A 34 -10.86 16.60 -5.21
C GLU A 34 -10.35 17.16 -3.88
N TRP A 35 -10.96 16.76 -2.77
CA TRP A 35 -10.53 17.15 -1.44
C TRP A 35 -9.07 16.75 -1.13
N VAL A 36 -8.66 15.54 -1.51
CA VAL A 36 -7.29 15.06 -1.31
C VAL A 36 -6.28 15.90 -2.10
N LEU A 37 -6.55 16.17 -3.37
CA LEU A 37 -5.61 16.88 -4.24
C LEU A 37 -5.59 18.41 -4.00
N THR A 38 -6.52 18.94 -3.20
CA THR A 38 -6.56 20.36 -2.84
C THR A 38 -6.13 20.55 -1.38
N ASP A 39 -7.00 20.17 -0.45
CA ASP A 39 -6.83 20.50 0.98
C ASP A 39 -5.76 19.64 1.64
N VAL A 40 -5.79 18.31 1.39
CA VAL A 40 -4.82 17.39 2.00
C VAL A 40 -3.40 17.66 1.48
N ASP A 41 -3.23 17.83 0.18
CA ASP A 41 -1.90 18.04 -0.40
C ASP A 41 -1.22 19.32 0.08
N ALA A 42 -1.98 20.43 0.14
CA ALA A 42 -1.45 21.70 0.64
C ALA A 42 -0.97 21.58 2.10
N GLN A 43 -1.75 20.90 2.93
CA GLN A 43 -1.46 20.73 4.35
C GLN A 43 -0.38 19.69 4.62
N ALA A 44 -0.30 18.62 3.81
CA ALA A 44 0.79 17.65 3.86
C ALA A 44 2.15 18.30 3.64
N ASN A 45 2.23 19.21 2.66
CA ASN A 45 3.45 19.97 2.40
C ASN A 45 3.82 20.90 3.55
N TYR A 46 2.82 21.57 4.17
CA TYR A 46 3.06 22.40 5.36
C TYR A 46 3.55 21.56 6.55
N THR A 47 2.89 20.44 6.83
CA THR A 47 3.24 19.54 7.93
C THR A 47 4.66 18.99 7.78
N ASP A 48 5.02 18.52 6.57
CA ASP A 48 6.36 17.98 6.29
C ASP A 48 7.47 19.01 6.51
N ARG A 49 7.23 20.29 6.16
CA ARG A 49 8.26 21.34 6.15
C ARG A 49 8.35 22.11 7.47
N TYR A 50 7.21 22.45 8.07
CA TYR A 50 7.17 23.49 9.09
C TYR A 50 6.58 23.03 10.42
N ALA A 51 5.78 21.97 10.45
CA ALA A 51 5.04 21.56 11.64
C ALA A 51 4.94 20.03 11.81
N PRO A 52 6.07 19.29 11.72
CA PRO A 52 6.05 17.87 12.02
C PRO A 52 5.66 17.62 13.49
N PRO A 53 5.13 16.43 13.83
CA PRO A 53 4.80 16.06 15.20
C PRO A 53 6.00 16.21 16.14
N ALA A 54 5.74 16.67 17.35
CA ALA A 54 6.72 16.83 18.42
C ALA A 54 6.28 16.08 19.69
N LEU A 55 7.23 15.56 20.46
CA LEU A 55 6.97 14.92 21.76
C LEU A 55 7.15 15.96 22.87
N GLU A 56 6.09 16.22 23.59
CA GLU A 56 6.13 16.94 24.86
C GLU A 56 6.21 15.91 25.99
N THR A 57 7.38 15.78 26.59
CA THR A 57 7.63 14.79 27.65
C THR A 57 7.15 15.30 29.01
N TYR A 58 7.36 16.59 29.29
CA TYR A 58 7.06 17.22 30.57
C TYR A 58 6.22 18.47 30.35
N ASP A 59 5.32 18.75 31.28
CA ASP A 59 4.63 20.02 31.35
C ASP A 59 5.52 21.13 31.95
N ARG A 60 4.95 22.33 32.10
CA ARG A 60 5.66 23.50 32.70
C ARG A 60 6.04 23.31 34.18
N HIS A 61 5.49 22.31 34.86
CA HIS A 61 5.77 22.01 36.28
C HIS A 61 6.75 20.85 36.43
N GLY A 62 7.19 20.23 35.31
CA GLY A 62 8.08 19.09 35.30
C GLY A 62 7.37 17.73 35.46
N GLU A 63 6.04 17.72 35.43
CA GLU A 63 5.26 16.47 35.45
C GLU A 63 5.28 15.81 34.09
N VAL A 64 5.33 14.47 34.08
CA VAL A 64 5.37 13.68 32.85
C VAL A 64 4.01 13.69 32.17
N VAL A 65 3.90 14.32 31.01
CA VAL A 65 2.67 14.33 30.18
C VAL A 65 2.78 13.40 28.98
N ASN A 66 3.97 13.16 28.48
CA ASN A 66 4.30 12.21 27.41
C ASN A 66 3.32 12.30 26.22
N ARG A 67 3.05 13.52 25.75
CA ARG A 67 2.06 13.83 24.73
C ARG A 67 2.71 14.10 23.38
N ILE A 68 2.15 13.55 22.31
CA ILE A 68 2.50 13.96 20.95
C ILE A 68 1.63 15.15 20.57
N VAL A 69 2.31 16.24 20.18
CA VAL A 69 1.69 17.47 19.68
C VAL A 69 1.76 17.45 18.16
N THR A 70 0.62 17.50 17.51
CA THR A 70 0.45 17.62 16.07
C THR A 70 -0.08 19.01 15.72
N ASN A 71 0.07 19.43 14.47
CA ASN A 71 -0.56 20.68 14.06
C ASN A 71 -2.06 20.47 13.81
N ARG A 72 -2.83 21.57 13.93
CA ARG A 72 -4.28 21.55 13.84
C ARG A 72 -4.80 20.92 12.55
N TRP A 73 -4.18 21.20 11.41
CA TRP A 73 -4.63 20.69 10.12
C TRP A 73 -4.46 19.17 10.01
N TYR A 74 -3.37 18.61 10.56
CA TYR A 74 -3.17 17.17 10.62
C TYR A 74 -4.29 16.48 11.42
N GLU A 75 -4.71 17.06 12.55
CA GLU A 75 -5.81 16.54 13.37
C GLU A 75 -7.16 16.65 12.66
N GLU A 76 -7.45 17.80 12.05
CA GLU A 76 -8.70 18.02 11.30
C GLU A 76 -8.82 17.05 10.13
N GLN A 77 -7.74 16.84 9.36
CA GLN A 77 -7.72 15.89 8.25
C GLN A 77 -7.91 14.45 8.71
N HIS A 78 -7.29 14.05 9.82
CA HIS A 78 -7.56 12.75 10.42
C HIS A 78 -9.04 12.57 10.70
N GLN A 79 -9.67 13.52 11.39
CA GLN A 79 -11.10 13.46 11.69
C GLN A 79 -11.96 13.39 10.41
N ASP A 80 -11.62 14.18 9.39
CA ASP A 80 -12.34 14.22 8.13
C ASP A 80 -12.21 12.93 7.31
N LEU A 81 -11.06 12.26 7.35
CA LEU A 81 -10.88 10.94 6.75
C LEU A 81 -11.87 9.91 7.33
N TYR A 82 -12.02 9.90 8.66
CA TYR A 82 -12.96 8.98 9.32
C TYR A 82 -14.42 9.38 9.08
N ARG A 83 -14.76 10.69 9.06
CA ARG A 83 -16.10 11.17 8.69
C ARG A 83 -16.50 10.77 7.28
N ARG A 84 -15.54 10.73 6.35
CA ARG A 84 -15.73 10.27 4.98
C ARG A 84 -15.77 8.75 4.84
N GLY A 85 -15.66 8.02 5.93
CA GLY A 85 -15.86 6.58 6.02
C GLY A 85 -14.70 5.72 5.50
N ILE A 86 -13.48 6.27 5.39
CA ILE A 86 -12.33 5.53 4.85
C ILE A 86 -12.08 4.18 5.56
N ILE A 87 -12.49 4.04 6.83
CA ILE A 87 -12.44 2.79 7.58
C ILE A 87 -13.85 2.23 7.82
N GLY A 88 -14.83 3.10 8.12
CA GLY A 88 -16.14 2.68 8.62
C GLY A 88 -17.05 2.05 7.57
N LEU A 89 -16.98 2.47 6.31
CA LEU A 89 -17.92 2.07 5.26
C LEU A 89 -18.12 0.55 5.12
N PRO A 90 -17.07 -0.29 5.13
CA PRO A 90 -17.25 -1.74 5.06
C PRO A 90 -18.02 -2.36 6.23
N TYR A 91 -17.96 -1.74 7.39
CA TYR A 91 -18.55 -2.27 8.62
C TYR A 91 -19.92 -1.66 8.97
N VAL A 92 -20.18 -0.44 8.52
CA VAL A 92 -21.41 0.31 8.84
C VAL A 92 -22.41 0.23 7.70
N GLU A 93 -21.95 0.24 6.45
CA GLU A 93 -22.78 0.26 5.24
C GLU A 93 -22.57 -0.98 4.35
N ASP A 94 -21.85 -1.98 4.84
CA ASP A 94 -21.54 -3.21 4.07
C ASP A 94 -20.89 -2.92 2.70
N ALA A 95 -20.11 -1.84 2.61
CA ALA A 95 -19.36 -1.53 1.40
C ALA A 95 -18.22 -2.55 1.18
N PRO A 96 -17.78 -2.81 -0.06
CA PRO A 96 -16.60 -3.64 -0.28
C PRO A 96 -15.35 -2.98 0.30
N HIS A 97 -14.43 -3.75 0.88
CA HIS A 97 -13.11 -3.23 1.34
C HIS A 97 -12.32 -2.60 0.20
N LEU A 98 -12.58 -3.00 -1.04
CA LEU A 98 -12.03 -2.38 -2.25
C LEU A 98 -12.23 -0.85 -2.26
N LEU A 99 -13.34 -0.36 -1.70
CA LEU A 99 -13.60 1.09 -1.55
C LEU A 99 -12.56 1.75 -0.63
N THR A 100 -12.25 1.15 0.51
CA THR A 100 -11.19 1.62 1.42
C THR A 100 -9.83 1.66 0.73
N PHE A 101 -9.49 0.64 -0.05
CA PHE A 101 -8.24 0.60 -0.82
C PHE A 101 -8.22 1.66 -1.93
N ALA A 102 -9.34 1.92 -2.59
CA ALA A 102 -9.46 3.01 -3.58
C ALA A 102 -9.29 4.39 -2.93
N MET A 103 -9.90 4.62 -1.76
CA MET A 103 -9.67 5.85 -0.99
C MET A 103 -8.22 5.96 -0.51
N GLY A 104 -7.60 4.85 -0.10
CA GLY A 104 -6.17 4.78 0.25
C GLY A 104 -5.25 5.15 -0.92
N TYR A 105 -5.53 4.64 -2.13
CA TYR A 105 -4.84 5.03 -3.36
C TYR A 105 -4.93 6.54 -3.64
N LEU A 106 -6.12 7.12 -3.46
CA LEU A 106 -6.31 8.55 -3.66
C LEU A 106 -5.57 9.37 -2.62
N LEU A 107 -5.67 9.01 -1.33
CA LEU A 107 -5.00 9.68 -0.22
C LEU A 107 -3.47 9.68 -0.39
N ALA A 108 -2.91 8.56 -0.81
CA ALA A 108 -1.46 8.40 -1.01
C ALA A 108 -0.88 9.29 -2.13
N GLN A 109 -1.71 9.83 -3.02
CA GLN A 109 -1.27 10.82 -4.01
C GLN A 109 -0.88 12.15 -3.34
N ALA A 110 -1.42 12.44 -2.16
CA ALA A 110 -1.16 13.65 -1.40
C ALA A 110 -0.29 13.40 -0.18
N ASP A 111 -0.58 12.38 0.65
CA ASP A 111 0.11 12.21 1.93
C ASP A 111 0.19 10.75 2.40
N ILE A 112 1.39 10.19 2.37
CA ILE A 112 1.71 8.89 2.96
C ILE A 112 1.74 8.96 4.49
N SER A 113 1.99 10.13 5.09
CA SER A 113 1.99 10.29 6.55
C SER A 113 0.59 10.10 7.13
N LEU A 114 -0.46 10.57 6.44
CA LEU A 114 -1.85 10.33 6.79
C LEU A 114 -2.36 8.94 6.36
N HIS A 115 -1.86 8.42 5.25
CA HIS A 115 -2.25 7.10 4.76
C HIS A 115 -1.85 5.98 5.75
N CYS A 116 -0.71 6.10 6.43
CA CYS A 116 -0.23 5.09 7.36
C CYS A 116 -1.17 4.88 8.57
N PRO A 117 -1.61 5.90 9.34
CA PRO A 117 -2.58 5.72 10.42
C PRO A 117 -3.91 5.10 9.97
N VAL A 118 -4.40 5.48 8.78
CA VAL A 118 -5.57 4.85 8.16
C VAL A 118 -5.34 3.36 7.95
N THR A 119 -4.19 2.99 7.37
CA THR A 119 -3.80 1.59 7.15
C THR A 119 -3.79 0.79 8.45
N LEU A 120 -3.16 1.32 9.50
CA LEU A 120 -3.06 0.65 10.79
C LEU A 120 -4.41 0.53 11.49
N THR A 121 -5.25 1.58 11.41
CA THR A 121 -6.60 1.56 11.98
C THR A 121 -7.48 0.54 11.27
N GLY A 122 -7.42 0.47 9.93
CA GLY A 122 -8.15 -0.52 9.16
C GLY A 122 -7.74 -1.95 9.48
N ALA A 123 -6.44 -2.19 9.67
CA ALA A 123 -5.94 -3.50 10.10
C ALA A 123 -6.47 -3.91 11.48
N ILE A 124 -6.57 -2.97 12.44
CA ILE A 124 -7.18 -3.22 13.75
C ILE A 124 -8.68 -3.45 13.63
N ALA A 125 -9.39 -2.62 12.86
CA ALA A 125 -10.83 -2.81 12.62
C ALA A 125 -11.12 -4.21 12.04
N TYR A 126 -10.31 -4.63 11.07
CA TYR A 126 -10.41 -5.98 10.48
C TYR A 126 -10.20 -7.09 11.53
N VAL A 127 -9.14 -7.01 12.34
CA VAL A 127 -8.87 -8.00 13.39
C VAL A 127 -9.98 -8.02 14.44
N LEU A 128 -10.45 -6.86 14.88
CA LEU A 128 -11.54 -6.78 15.86
C LEU A 128 -12.85 -7.33 15.32
N ALA A 129 -13.20 -7.02 14.08
CA ALA A 129 -14.45 -7.50 13.46
C ALA A 129 -14.45 -9.01 13.23
N THR A 130 -13.29 -9.57 12.82
CA THR A 130 -13.22 -10.94 12.31
C THR A 130 -12.79 -11.96 13.39
N HIS A 131 -11.93 -11.54 14.32
CA HIS A 131 -11.21 -12.48 15.20
C HIS A 131 -11.33 -12.20 16.70
N ALA A 132 -11.69 -10.97 17.09
CA ALA A 132 -11.76 -10.65 18.51
C ALA A 132 -12.89 -11.40 19.23
N PRO A 133 -12.70 -11.77 20.50
CA PRO A 133 -13.80 -12.24 21.36
C PRO A 133 -14.96 -11.26 21.36
N ASP A 134 -16.21 -11.75 21.50
CA ASP A 134 -17.42 -10.92 21.40
C ASP A 134 -17.41 -9.73 22.35
N SER A 135 -16.95 -9.89 23.57
CA SER A 135 -16.84 -8.81 24.57
C SER A 135 -15.85 -7.73 24.12
N VAL A 136 -14.74 -8.11 23.50
CA VAL A 136 -13.72 -7.16 22.98
C VAL A 136 -14.26 -6.46 21.75
N ARG A 137 -14.87 -7.20 20.83
CA ARG A 137 -15.47 -6.65 19.61
C ARG A 137 -16.57 -5.63 19.93
N GLN A 138 -17.52 -5.97 20.81
CA GLN A 138 -18.61 -5.08 21.20
C GLN A 138 -18.12 -3.79 21.86
N ARG A 139 -17.02 -3.86 22.61
CA ARG A 139 -16.46 -2.72 23.31
C ARG A 139 -15.64 -1.79 22.42
N TYR A 140 -14.78 -2.33 21.55
CA TYR A 140 -13.74 -1.53 20.90
C TYR A 140 -13.93 -1.35 19.38
N LEU A 141 -14.73 -2.19 18.70
CA LEU A 141 -14.87 -2.08 17.24
C LEU A 141 -15.51 -0.75 16.85
N TYR A 142 -16.58 -0.36 17.53
CA TYR A 142 -17.28 0.90 17.23
C TYR A 142 -16.35 2.13 17.35
N ASP A 143 -15.43 2.11 18.30
CA ASP A 143 -14.49 3.21 18.52
C ASP A 143 -13.60 3.50 17.29
N VAL A 144 -13.29 2.49 16.47
CA VAL A 144 -12.41 2.63 15.29
C VAL A 144 -13.16 2.75 13.97
N ILE A 145 -14.43 2.31 13.90
CA ILE A 145 -15.23 2.33 12.66
C ILE A 145 -16.26 3.47 12.59
N ARG A 146 -16.46 4.23 13.67
CA ARG A 146 -17.43 5.34 13.70
C ARG A 146 -17.06 6.43 12.71
N MET A 147 -18.10 7.04 12.09
CA MET A 147 -17.94 8.02 11.01
C MET A 147 -18.36 9.45 11.44
N ASP A 148 -18.31 9.78 12.71
CA ASP A 148 -18.66 11.09 13.26
C ASP A 148 -17.42 12.00 13.52
N GLY A 149 -16.23 11.55 13.12
CA GLY A 149 -14.98 12.28 13.32
C GLY A 149 -14.34 12.08 14.70
N GLN A 150 -14.89 11.20 15.53
CA GLN A 150 -14.34 10.87 16.85
C GLN A 150 -13.78 9.45 16.92
N ALA A 151 -13.47 8.86 15.77
CA ALA A 151 -12.88 7.53 15.72
C ALA A 151 -11.50 7.52 16.41
N LYS A 152 -11.25 6.50 17.21
CA LYS A 152 -9.90 6.22 17.72
C LYS A 152 -9.05 5.67 16.59
N THR A 153 -7.85 6.19 16.44
CA THR A 153 -6.89 5.68 15.48
C THR A 153 -6.16 4.45 16.00
N GLY A 154 -5.60 3.66 15.10
CA GLY A 154 -4.94 2.40 15.41
C GLY A 154 -3.42 2.42 15.25
N GLY A 155 -2.73 1.55 15.99
CA GLY A 155 -1.30 1.27 15.87
C GLY A 155 -1.00 -0.23 15.88
N THR A 156 0.05 -0.67 15.18
CA THR A 156 0.53 -2.06 15.22
C THR A 156 1.95 -2.10 15.80
N TRP A 157 2.11 -2.77 16.96
CA TRP A 157 3.35 -2.78 17.73
C TRP A 157 3.99 -4.17 17.70
N ALA A 158 4.64 -4.52 16.58
CA ALA A 158 5.32 -5.79 16.40
C ALA A 158 6.84 -5.66 16.53
N THR A 159 7.44 -4.65 15.90
CA THR A 159 8.88 -4.49 15.79
C THR A 159 9.53 -4.12 17.12
N GLU A 160 10.66 -4.75 17.44
CA GLU A 160 11.52 -4.44 18.59
C GLU A 160 12.91 -3.99 18.12
N GLN A 161 13.78 -3.58 19.06
CA GLN A 161 15.09 -2.99 18.75
C GLN A 161 15.99 -3.93 17.93
N HIS A 162 15.93 -5.24 18.16
CA HIS A 162 16.73 -6.23 17.44
C HIS A 162 16.22 -6.54 16.03
N GLY A 163 15.03 -6.07 15.64
CA GLY A 163 14.50 -6.16 14.28
C GLY A 163 13.00 -6.42 14.20
N GLY A 164 12.45 -6.18 12.98
CA GLY A 164 11.04 -6.40 12.67
C GLY A 164 10.79 -7.57 11.71
N SER A 165 11.82 -8.06 11.02
CA SER A 165 11.67 -9.19 10.08
C SER A 165 11.52 -10.52 10.80
N ASP A 166 12.23 -10.71 11.92
CA ASP A 166 12.10 -11.87 12.81
C ASP A 166 11.22 -11.53 14.02
N VAL A 167 9.92 -11.40 13.81
CA VAL A 167 8.95 -11.13 14.89
C VAL A 167 8.96 -12.27 15.93
N GLY A 168 9.38 -13.47 15.55
CA GLY A 168 9.52 -14.61 16.47
C GLY A 168 10.53 -14.37 17.61
N ALA A 169 11.49 -13.47 17.40
CA ALA A 169 12.47 -13.06 18.40
C ALA A 169 11.94 -12.04 19.44
N THR A 170 10.64 -11.70 19.41
CA THR A 170 10.00 -10.77 20.36
C THR A 170 10.36 -11.10 21.81
N THR A 171 10.84 -10.08 22.52
CA THR A 171 11.23 -10.12 23.95
C THR A 171 10.19 -9.52 24.88
N THR A 172 9.21 -8.77 24.36
CA THR A 172 8.09 -8.23 25.14
C THR A 172 7.34 -9.39 25.81
N VAL A 173 7.19 -9.29 27.14
CA VAL A 173 6.51 -10.29 27.98
C VAL A 173 5.09 -9.82 28.26
N ALA A 174 4.13 -10.76 28.28
CA ALA A 174 2.78 -10.57 28.75
C ALA A 174 2.59 -11.33 30.07
N ALA A 175 2.62 -10.62 31.19
CA ALA A 175 2.34 -11.16 32.51
C ALA A 175 0.83 -11.17 32.78
N ALA A 176 0.29 -12.25 33.33
CA ALA A 176 -1.14 -12.32 33.68
C ALA A 176 -1.46 -11.37 34.83
N ALA A 177 -2.54 -10.58 34.70
CA ALA A 177 -3.02 -9.62 35.69
C ALA A 177 -4.56 -9.70 35.81
N GLY A 178 -5.03 -10.72 36.53
CA GLY A 178 -6.47 -11.01 36.64
C GLY A 178 -7.06 -11.50 35.28
N ASP A 179 -8.03 -10.78 34.76
CA ASP A 179 -8.65 -11.00 33.45
C ASP A 179 -7.94 -10.22 32.30
N ARG A 180 -6.89 -9.48 32.64
CA ARG A 180 -6.07 -8.68 31.74
C ARG A 180 -4.64 -9.18 31.71
N PHE A 181 -3.79 -8.50 30.93
CA PHE A 181 -2.34 -8.72 30.89
C PHE A 181 -1.60 -7.41 31.11
N ALA A 182 -0.44 -7.49 31.75
CA ALA A 182 0.52 -6.39 31.86
C ALA A 182 1.66 -6.65 30.88
N LEU A 183 1.85 -5.77 29.90
CA LEU A 183 2.92 -5.90 28.92
C LEU A 183 4.18 -5.18 29.39
N HIS A 184 5.34 -5.86 29.31
CA HIS A 184 6.65 -5.33 29.64
C HIS A 184 7.61 -5.52 28.47
N GLY A 185 8.22 -4.43 27.98
CA GLY A 185 9.17 -4.49 26.86
C GLY A 185 9.35 -3.16 26.16
N LEU A 186 10.04 -3.20 25.01
CA LEU A 186 10.31 -2.01 24.20
C LEU A 186 9.89 -2.25 22.75
N LYS A 187 8.94 -1.47 22.26
CA LYS A 187 8.57 -1.44 20.85
C LYS A 187 9.31 -0.31 20.13
N TRP A 188 9.84 -0.59 18.91
CA TRP A 188 10.89 0.22 18.31
C TRP A 188 10.45 1.14 17.17
N PHE A 189 9.53 0.70 16.31
CA PHE A 189 8.91 1.48 15.25
C PHE A 189 7.40 1.46 15.41
N THR A 190 6.90 2.22 16.36
CA THR A 190 5.47 2.34 16.61
C THR A 190 4.95 3.54 15.83
N SER A 191 4.53 3.31 14.59
CA SER A 191 3.88 4.34 13.77
C SER A 191 2.50 4.67 14.34
N ASN A 192 2.06 5.94 14.18
CA ASN A 192 0.89 6.48 14.86
C ASN A 192 0.98 6.30 16.38
N ALA A 193 2.11 6.73 16.95
CA ALA A 193 2.46 6.49 18.36
C ALA A 193 1.48 7.10 19.38
N ASN A 194 0.61 8.03 18.93
CA ASN A 194 -0.51 8.61 19.68
C ASN A 194 -1.85 7.92 19.40
N SER A 195 -1.83 6.71 18.84
CA SER A 195 -3.07 5.97 18.54
C SER A 195 -3.91 5.71 19.80
N GLY A 196 -5.23 5.76 19.66
CA GLY A 196 -6.16 5.44 20.76
C GLY A 196 -6.19 3.96 21.13
N LEU A 197 -5.88 3.08 20.15
CA LEU A 197 -5.78 1.63 20.32
C LEU A 197 -4.55 1.12 19.58
N ALA A 198 -3.90 0.09 20.09
CA ALA A 198 -2.84 -0.62 19.38
C ALA A 198 -3.01 -2.13 19.51
N VAL A 199 -2.57 -2.90 18.51
CA VAL A 199 -2.37 -4.33 18.65
C VAL A 199 -0.87 -4.63 18.77
N ALA A 200 -0.50 -5.43 19.76
CA ALA A 200 0.88 -5.75 20.07
C ALA A 200 1.10 -7.27 20.10
N THR A 201 2.24 -7.72 19.58
CA THR A 201 2.73 -9.09 19.86
C THR A 201 3.50 -9.10 21.18
N ALA A 202 3.21 -10.07 22.02
CA ALA A 202 3.95 -10.32 23.24
C ALA A 202 3.97 -11.82 23.55
N ARG A 203 4.94 -12.23 24.36
CA ARG A 203 5.11 -13.61 24.78
C ARG A 203 4.56 -13.78 26.20
N PRO A 204 3.51 -14.60 26.42
CA PRO A 204 3.11 -14.97 27.77
C PRO A 204 4.26 -15.65 28.53
N GLU A 205 4.29 -15.47 29.84
CA GLU A 205 5.25 -16.16 30.70
C GLU A 205 5.17 -17.67 30.51
N GLY A 206 6.30 -18.34 30.34
CA GLY A 206 6.39 -19.77 30.11
C GLY A 206 6.06 -20.24 28.68
N ALA A 207 5.67 -19.35 27.76
CA ALA A 207 5.44 -19.72 26.37
C ALA A 207 6.75 -20.02 25.62
N PRO A 208 6.75 -20.93 24.62
CA PRO A 208 7.97 -21.32 23.91
C PRO A 208 8.58 -20.15 23.11
N PRO A 209 9.88 -20.22 22.77
CA PRO A 209 10.51 -19.25 21.86
C PRO A 209 9.94 -19.36 20.44
N GLY A 210 10.25 -18.35 19.62
CA GLY A 210 9.80 -18.28 18.22
C GLY A 210 8.37 -17.75 18.09
N SER A 211 7.87 -17.70 16.87
CA SER A 211 6.55 -17.15 16.55
C SER A 211 5.37 -17.94 17.14
N SER A 212 5.57 -19.24 17.38
CA SER A 212 4.55 -20.10 17.99
C SER A 212 4.23 -19.75 19.44
N GLY A 213 5.12 -19.03 20.14
CA GLY A 213 4.91 -18.57 21.50
C GLY A 213 4.34 -17.17 21.64
N LEU A 214 3.91 -16.53 20.54
CA LEU A 214 3.40 -15.16 20.56
C LEU A 214 1.88 -15.10 20.58
N GLY A 215 1.33 -14.36 21.56
CA GLY A 215 -0.04 -13.91 21.60
C GLY A 215 -0.23 -12.56 20.90
N LEU A 216 -1.49 -12.21 20.64
CA LEU A 216 -1.91 -10.89 20.14
C LEU A 216 -2.75 -10.19 21.21
N TYR A 217 -2.38 -8.95 21.52
CA TYR A 217 -2.96 -8.16 22.59
C TYR A 217 -3.43 -6.81 22.07
N LEU A 218 -4.63 -6.40 22.48
CA LEU A 218 -5.13 -5.04 22.30
C LEU A 218 -4.66 -4.17 23.47
N VAL A 219 -4.02 -3.05 23.17
CA VAL A 219 -3.48 -2.09 24.14
C VAL A 219 -4.22 -0.77 23.95
N PRO A 220 -5.15 -0.38 24.83
CA PRO A 220 -5.78 0.94 24.80
C PRO A 220 -4.77 2.01 25.25
N SER A 221 -4.90 3.24 24.75
CA SER A 221 -4.06 4.36 25.18
C SER A 221 -4.41 4.86 26.59
N HIS A 222 -5.66 4.66 27.02
CA HIS A 222 -6.17 5.03 28.34
C HIS A 222 -6.88 3.85 28.97
N LEU A 223 -6.82 3.76 30.28
CA LEU A 223 -7.52 2.81 31.12
C LEU A 223 -9.03 3.12 31.18
N GLU A 224 -9.80 2.24 31.82
CA GLU A 224 -11.26 2.39 31.94
C GLU A 224 -11.69 3.60 32.77
N ASP A 225 -10.88 4.00 33.73
CA ASP A 225 -11.06 5.19 34.56
C ASP A 225 -10.64 6.51 33.87
N GLY A 226 -10.12 6.42 32.65
CA GLY A 226 -9.65 7.55 31.84
C GLY A 226 -8.18 7.93 32.05
N GLU A 227 -7.49 7.27 32.97
CA GLU A 227 -6.06 7.51 33.18
C GLU A 227 -5.22 6.97 31.99
N PRO A 228 -4.07 7.60 31.69
CA PRO A 228 -3.14 7.08 30.69
C PRO A 228 -2.68 5.66 31.02
N ASN A 229 -2.60 4.79 30.01
CA ASN A 229 -2.10 3.45 30.21
C ASN A 229 -0.58 3.44 30.48
N HIS A 230 -0.08 2.42 31.13
CA HIS A 230 1.29 2.31 31.65
C HIS A 230 2.33 2.03 30.56
N PHE A 231 2.43 2.95 29.59
CA PHE A 231 3.51 2.98 28.60
C PHE A 231 4.05 4.40 28.41
N ARG A 232 5.25 4.52 27.91
CA ARG A 232 5.91 5.81 27.69
C ARG A 232 6.56 5.85 26.31
N ILE A 233 6.32 6.94 25.57
CA ILE A 233 7.04 7.26 24.35
C ILE A 233 8.41 7.82 24.73
N ARG A 234 9.50 7.12 24.41
CA ARG A 234 10.88 7.56 24.68
C ARG A 234 11.27 8.76 23.84
N LYS A 235 11.00 8.66 22.56
CA LYS A 235 11.26 9.69 21.54
C LYS A 235 10.49 9.40 20.26
N LEU A 236 10.36 10.40 19.41
CA LEU A 236 9.99 10.23 18.02
C LEU A 236 11.23 10.00 17.15
N LYS A 237 11.08 9.19 16.12
CA LYS A 237 12.13 8.93 15.12
C LYS A 237 12.30 10.15 14.21
N ASP A 238 13.51 10.62 14.03
CA ASP A 238 13.86 11.49 12.91
C ASP A 238 13.99 10.65 11.63
N LYS A 239 13.21 10.99 10.61
CA LYS A 239 12.99 10.13 9.43
C LYS A 239 13.34 10.87 8.13
N LEU A 240 13.71 10.11 7.11
CA LEU A 240 13.94 10.62 5.75
C LEU A 240 12.67 11.25 5.16
N GLY A 241 11.55 10.51 5.20
CA GLY A 241 10.23 10.89 4.71
C GLY A 241 9.14 10.61 5.74
N THR A 242 7.88 10.75 5.34
CA THR A 242 6.70 10.59 6.22
C THR A 242 6.84 11.39 7.52
N LYS A 243 7.34 12.61 7.43
CA LYS A 243 7.66 13.43 8.60
C LYS A 243 6.42 13.84 9.40
N GLY A 244 5.25 13.91 8.74
CA GLY A 244 3.97 14.17 9.40
C GLY A 244 3.47 13.02 10.28
N LEU A 245 4.01 11.79 10.10
CA LEU A 245 3.61 10.62 10.88
C LEU A 245 4.44 10.51 12.17
N PRO A 246 3.84 10.56 13.38
CA PRO A 246 4.57 10.30 14.61
C PRO A 246 4.94 8.82 14.70
N THR A 247 6.23 8.50 14.63
CA THR A 247 6.76 7.15 14.79
C THR A 247 7.65 7.12 16.03
N GLY A 248 7.24 6.38 17.06
CA GLY A 248 7.87 6.37 18.37
C GLY A 248 8.68 5.13 18.70
N GLU A 249 9.47 5.25 19.75
CA GLU A 249 9.95 4.14 20.58
C GLU A 249 9.10 4.11 21.83
N ILE A 250 8.47 2.97 22.17
CA ILE A 250 7.53 2.88 23.29
C ILE A 250 8.02 1.86 24.31
N ASP A 251 8.25 2.34 25.54
CA ASP A 251 8.44 1.50 26.73
C ASP A 251 7.08 1.03 27.24
N LEU A 252 6.88 -0.26 27.31
CA LEU A 252 5.76 -0.91 27.98
C LEU A 252 6.16 -1.20 29.44
N LEU A 253 5.56 -0.48 30.37
CA LEU A 253 5.93 -0.45 31.80
C LEU A 253 4.86 -1.15 32.66
N GLY A 254 4.34 -2.27 32.19
CA GLY A 254 3.15 -2.91 32.73
C GLY A 254 1.89 -2.45 32.01
N ALA A 255 1.99 -2.11 30.72
CA ALA A 255 0.85 -1.62 29.94
C ALA A 255 -0.30 -2.62 29.96
N GLU A 256 -1.47 -2.17 30.45
CA GLU A 256 -2.66 -3.01 30.45
C GLU A 256 -3.06 -3.40 29.05
N ALA A 257 -3.34 -4.68 28.84
CA ALA A 257 -3.69 -5.22 27.56
C ALA A 257 -4.74 -6.33 27.67
N ILE A 258 -5.51 -6.47 26.59
CA ILE A 258 -6.57 -7.48 26.47
C ILE A 258 -6.11 -8.49 25.43
N GLN A 259 -6.11 -9.76 25.77
CA GLN A 259 -5.73 -10.81 24.82
C GLN A 259 -6.81 -10.99 23.76
N ILE A 260 -6.44 -10.73 22.48
CA ILE A 260 -7.29 -11.05 21.31
C ILE A 260 -7.17 -12.52 21.00
N ALA A 261 -5.94 -13.05 21.00
CA ALA A 261 -5.69 -14.46 20.76
C ALA A 261 -4.43 -14.97 21.49
N PRO A 262 -4.48 -16.18 22.07
CA PRO A 262 -3.31 -16.81 22.67
C PRO A 262 -2.34 -17.34 21.62
N PRO A 263 -1.11 -17.74 22.02
CA PRO A 263 -0.24 -18.56 21.18
C PRO A 263 -0.89 -19.89 20.79
N PRO A 264 -0.63 -20.47 19.62
CA PRO A 264 0.15 -19.90 18.51
C PRO A 264 -0.70 -19.02 17.57
N THR A 265 -1.97 -18.81 17.89
CA THR A 265 -2.94 -18.12 17.03
C THR A 265 -2.62 -16.63 16.94
N GLY A 266 -2.15 -15.99 18.03
CA GLY A 266 -1.91 -14.55 18.06
C GLY A 266 -0.95 -14.06 16.98
N PHE A 267 0.15 -14.78 16.72
CA PHE A 267 1.05 -14.45 15.62
C PHE A 267 0.39 -14.52 14.24
N LYS A 268 -0.48 -15.53 14.01
CA LYS A 268 -1.19 -15.66 12.73
C LYS A 268 -2.11 -14.48 12.48
N LEU A 269 -2.82 -14.02 13.51
CA LEU A 269 -3.71 -12.86 13.40
C LEU A 269 -2.94 -11.56 13.18
N MET A 270 -1.74 -11.40 13.79
CA MET A 270 -0.86 -10.29 13.45
C MET A 270 -0.46 -10.33 11.97
N MET A 271 -0.18 -11.52 11.40
CA MET A 271 0.13 -11.65 9.97
C MET A 271 -1.06 -11.31 9.08
N GLU A 272 -2.29 -11.57 9.49
CA GLU A 272 -3.51 -11.16 8.77
C GLU A 272 -3.71 -9.63 8.83
N ALA A 273 -3.46 -9.00 9.97
CA ALA A 273 -3.42 -7.54 10.07
C ALA A 273 -2.37 -6.92 9.13
N LEU A 274 -1.18 -7.52 9.06
CA LEU A 274 -0.12 -7.09 8.15
C LEU A 274 -0.46 -7.37 6.67
N GLU A 275 -1.28 -8.38 6.37
CA GLU A 275 -1.76 -8.62 4.99
C GLU A 275 -2.65 -7.47 4.50
N TYR A 276 -3.59 -7.00 5.32
CA TYR A 276 -4.38 -5.80 5.06
C TYR A 276 -3.47 -4.58 4.79
N SER A 277 -2.47 -4.37 5.65
CA SER A 277 -1.52 -3.28 5.52
C SER A 277 -0.66 -3.38 4.25
N ARG A 278 -0.29 -4.59 3.81
CA ARG A 278 0.46 -4.81 2.56
C ARG A 278 -0.34 -4.46 1.31
N VAL A 279 -1.65 -4.76 1.30
CA VAL A 279 -2.53 -4.30 0.21
C VAL A 279 -2.58 -2.78 0.18
N HIS A 280 -2.74 -2.11 1.34
CA HIS A 280 -2.64 -0.66 1.43
C HIS A 280 -1.29 -0.11 0.97
N ASN A 281 -0.18 -0.79 1.31
CA ASN A 281 1.14 -0.43 0.81
C ASN A 281 1.20 -0.46 -0.73
N ALA A 282 0.65 -1.50 -1.35
CA ALA A 282 0.63 -1.64 -2.80
C ALA A 282 -0.19 -0.52 -3.47
N VAL A 283 -1.42 -0.26 -3.01
CA VAL A 283 -2.26 0.82 -3.57
C VAL A 283 -1.69 2.20 -3.27
N GLY A 284 -1.08 2.42 -2.09
CA GLY A 284 -0.38 3.66 -1.75
C GLY A 284 0.84 3.91 -2.63
N SER A 285 1.59 2.86 -2.96
CA SER A 285 2.71 2.92 -3.90
C SER A 285 2.28 3.35 -5.29
N VAL A 286 1.15 2.84 -5.76
CA VAL A 286 0.54 3.25 -7.04
C VAL A 286 0.02 4.70 -6.98
N GLY A 287 -0.48 5.14 -5.83
CA GLY A 287 -0.84 6.55 -5.59
C GLY A 287 0.35 7.50 -5.81
N ILE A 288 1.52 7.16 -5.27
CA ILE A 288 2.76 7.92 -5.53
C ILE A 288 3.14 7.90 -7.02
N GLN A 289 3.06 6.74 -7.69
CA GLN A 289 3.34 6.64 -9.14
C GLN A 289 2.41 7.55 -9.93
N ARG A 290 1.11 7.53 -9.63
CA ARG A 290 0.10 8.37 -10.28
C ARG A 290 0.40 9.86 -10.12
N ARG A 291 0.71 10.29 -8.89
CA ARG A 291 1.04 11.68 -8.60
C ARG A 291 2.35 12.08 -9.29
N SER A 292 3.37 11.24 -9.24
CA SER A 292 4.66 11.50 -9.88
C SER A 292 4.52 11.68 -11.39
N LEU A 293 3.73 10.84 -12.05
CA LEU A 293 3.42 10.97 -13.48
C LEU A 293 2.71 12.29 -13.78
N ALA A 294 1.73 12.67 -12.96
CA ALA A 294 0.97 13.91 -13.14
C ALA A 294 1.86 15.17 -13.03
N GLU A 295 2.74 15.20 -12.01
CA GLU A 295 3.70 16.31 -11.82
C GLU A 295 4.72 16.40 -12.98
N ALA A 296 5.28 15.25 -13.40
CA ALA A 296 6.22 15.18 -14.50
C ALA A 296 5.59 15.66 -15.82
N LEU A 297 4.36 15.22 -16.10
CA LEU A 297 3.64 15.58 -17.32
C LEU A 297 3.24 17.05 -17.34
N ALA A 298 2.72 17.57 -16.23
CA ALA A 298 2.37 18.99 -16.09
C ALA A 298 3.59 19.90 -16.32
N TRP A 299 4.72 19.53 -15.72
CA TRP A 299 5.97 20.26 -15.93
C TRP A 299 6.46 20.17 -17.38
N ALA A 300 6.50 18.98 -17.95
CA ALA A 300 6.97 18.77 -19.32
C ALA A 300 6.14 19.53 -20.35
N ARG A 301 4.85 19.73 -20.14
CA ARG A 301 3.95 20.47 -21.02
C ARG A 301 4.07 22.00 -20.92
N THR A 302 4.57 22.51 -19.82
CA THR A 302 4.66 23.95 -19.59
C THR A 302 6.07 24.49 -19.74
N ARG A 303 7.07 23.70 -19.36
CA ARG A 303 8.48 24.12 -19.41
C ARG A 303 9.01 24.13 -20.85
N ARG A 304 9.65 25.24 -21.22
CA ARG A 304 10.34 25.39 -22.51
C ARG A 304 11.86 25.36 -22.29
N ALA A 305 12.56 24.65 -23.17
CA ALA A 305 14.02 24.67 -23.27
C ALA A 305 14.44 24.46 -24.73
N PHE A 306 15.55 25.01 -25.15
CA PHE A 306 16.09 24.89 -26.51
C PHE A 306 15.06 25.20 -27.63
N GLY A 307 14.14 26.12 -27.37
CA GLY A 307 13.11 26.56 -28.33
C GLY A 307 11.79 25.80 -28.34
N HIS A 308 11.69 24.63 -27.69
CA HIS A 308 10.51 23.78 -27.69
C HIS A 308 9.99 23.53 -26.26
N VAL A 309 8.76 23.05 -26.15
CA VAL A 309 8.19 22.50 -24.90
C VAL A 309 8.89 21.18 -24.60
N LEU A 310 9.16 20.87 -23.32
CA LEU A 310 9.88 19.63 -22.98
C LEU A 310 9.16 18.37 -23.47
N ALA A 311 7.81 18.36 -23.43
CA ALA A 311 7.02 17.24 -23.92
C ALA A 311 7.19 16.93 -25.42
N ASP A 312 7.76 17.87 -26.22
CA ASP A 312 8.02 17.66 -27.65
C ASP A 312 9.31 16.85 -27.89
N TYR A 313 10.17 16.72 -26.87
CA TYR A 313 11.44 16.00 -27.04
C TYR A 313 11.26 14.48 -26.93
N PRO A 314 11.77 13.69 -27.91
CA PRO A 314 11.63 12.24 -27.90
C PRO A 314 12.16 11.56 -26.63
N MET A 315 13.25 12.04 -26.02
CA MET A 315 13.77 11.48 -24.77
C MET A 315 12.82 11.71 -23.59
N VAL A 316 12.19 12.89 -23.51
CA VAL A 316 11.19 13.19 -22.48
C VAL A 316 9.93 12.35 -22.69
N GLN A 317 9.48 12.22 -23.94
CA GLN A 317 8.37 11.33 -24.29
C GLN A 317 8.64 9.89 -23.86
N HIS A 318 9.84 9.36 -24.15
CA HIS A 318 10.22 8.01 -23.76
C HIS A 318 10.08 7.79 -22.25
N GLU A 319 10.57 8.74 -21.45
CA GLU A 319 10.48 8.66 -19.99
C GLU A 319 9.03 8.73 -19.48
N LEU A 320 8.21 9.64 -20.03
CA LEU A 320 6.79 9.75 -19.69
C LEU A 320 6.01 8.50 -20.07
N LEU A 321 6.32 7.90 -21.22
CA LEU A 321 5.71 6.63 -21.66
C LEU A 321 6.05 5.48 -20.69
N ARG A 322 7.31 5.38 -20.29
CA ARG A 322 7.73 4.38 -19.30
C ARG A 322 7.00 4.56 -17.97
N MET A 323 6.94 5.80 -17.46
CA MET A 323 6.19 6.10 -16.23
C MET A 323 4.72 5.74 -16.36
N ARG A 324 4.10 6.01 -17.51
CA ARG A 324 2.69 5.70 -17.77
C ARG A 324 2.42 4.20 -17.76
N VAL A 325 3.16 3.41 -18.51
CA VAL A 325 2.90 1.96 -18.60
C VAL A 325 3.23 1.24 -17.31
N GLN A 326 4.25 1.69 -16.55
CA GLN A 326 4.54 1.15 -15.23
C GLN A 326 3.44 1.48 -14.21
N PHE A 327 2.88 2.70 -14.26
CA PHE A 327 1.72 3.06 -13.45
C PHE A 327 0.52 2.17 -13.76
N GLU A 328 0.16 1.99 -15.04
CA GLU A 328 -0.97 1.15 -15.45
C GLU A 328 -0.81 -0.29 -14.98
N ALA A 329 0.35 -0.88 -15.23
CA ALA A 329 0.69 -2.23 -14.79
C ALA A 329 0.66 -2.39 -13.25
N GLY A 330 1.22 -1.41 -12.55
CA GLY A 330 1.23 -1.36 -11.08
C GLY A 330 -0.16 -1.20 -10.48
N ALA A 331 -1.02 -0.36 -11.09
CA ALA A 331 -2.39 -0.15 -10.66
C ALA A 331 -3.20 -1.43 -10.76
N LEU A 332 -3.16 -2.11 -11.90
CA LEU A 332 -3.85 -3.39 -12.08
C LEU A 332 -3.36 -4.44 -11.08
N LEU A 333 -2.05 -4.54 -10.86
CA LEU A 333 -1.47 -5.51 -9.93
C LEU A 333 -1.85 -5.22 -8.47
N ALA A 334 -1.84 -3.96 -8.03
CA ALA A 334 -2.23 -3.58 -6.68
C ALA A 334 -3.72 -3.83 -6.42
N PHE A 335 -4.56 -3.50 -7.40
CA PHE A 335 -6.00 -3.69 -7.26
C PHE A 335 -6.46 -5.14 -7.50
N GLU A 336 -5.69 -5.98 -8.18
CA GLU A 336 -5.87 -7.44 -8.17
C GLU A 336 -5.72 -7.98 -6.73
N ALA A 337 -4.75 -7.49 -5.96
CA ALA A 337 -4.60 -7.84 -4.55
C ALA A 337 -5.76 -7.31 -3.69
N ALA A 338 -6.25 -6.10 -3.96
CA ALA A 338 -7.39 -5.52 -3.25
C ALA A 338 -8.70 -6.29 -3.52
N ILE A 339 -8.94 -6.72 -4.76
CA ILE A 339 -10.08 -7.58 -5.11
C ILE A 339 -9.95 -8.95 -4.44
N ALA A 340 -8.75 -9.55 -4.45
CA ALA A 340 -8.50 -10.82 -3.77
C ALA A 340 -8.75 -10.72 -2.25
N PHE A 341 -8.54 -9.55 -1.64
CA PHE A 341 -8.87 -9.32 -0.24
C PHE A 341 -10.38 -9.40 0.02
N ASP A 342 -11.21 -8.79 -0.82
CA ASP A 342 -12.67 -8.91 -0.72
C ASP A 342 -13.16 -10.35 -0.98
N GLU A 343 -12.57 -11.07 -1.93
CA GLU A 343 -12.92 -12.45 -2.23
C GLU A 343 -12.68 -13.38 -1.03
N VAL A 344 -11.59 -13.17 -0.27
CA VAL A 344 -11.28 -13.98 0.93
C VAL A 344 -12.32 -13.79 2.04
N GLN A 345 -13.01 -12.65 2.11
CA GLN A 345 -14.12 -12.44 3.04
C GLN A 345 -15.32 -13.35 2.71
N GLN A 346 -15.43 -13.82 1.47
CA GLN A 346 -16.51 -14.68 1.00
C GLN A 346 -16.10 -16.16 1.03
N THR A 347 -14.83 -16.50 0.71
CA THR A 347 -14.32 -17.87 0.69
C THR A 347 -12.84 -17.96 1.08
N SER A 348 -12.55 -18.79 2.07
CA SER A 348 -11.17 -19.00 2.54
C SER A 348 -10.26 -19.70 1.50
N GLU A 349 -10.82 -20.32 0.47
CA GLU A 349 -10.06 -21.01 -0.59
C GLU A 349 -9.14 -20.03 -1.36
N ARG A 350 -9.52 -18.75 -1.41
CA ARG A 350 -8.73 -17.69 -2.07
C ARG A 350 -7.59 -17.15 -1.23
N ARG A 351 -7.40 -17.60 0.02
CA ARG A 351 -6.37 -17.07 0.93
C ARG A 351 -4.94 -17.23 0.41
N THR A 352 -4.61 -18.34 -0.25
CA THR A 352 -3.28 -18.52 -0.87
C THR A 352 -3.06 -17.53 -2.00
N TRP A 353 -4.09 -17.32 -2.83
CA TRP A 353 -4.02 -16.33 -3.91
C TRP A 353 -3.83 -14.92 -3.37
N LEU A 354 -4.62 -14.49 -2.39
CA LEU A 354 -4.47 -13.19 -1.75
C LEU A 354 -3.02 -12.98 -1.29
N ARG A 355 -2.47 -13.90 -0.50
CA ARG A 355 -1.09 -13.80 0.01
C ARG A 355 -0.05 -13.73 -1.10
N LEU A 356 -0.22 -14.52 -2.16
CA LEU A 356 0.67 -14.55 -3.30
C LEU A 356 0.65 -13.22 -4.07
N VAL A 357 -0.54 -12.78 -4.49
CA VAL A 357 -0.67 -11.55 -5.27
C VAL A 357 -0.27 -10.32 -4.45
N THR A 358 -0.56 -10.30 -3.14
CA THR A 358 -0.13 -9.22 -2.24
C THR A 358 1.40 -9.15 -2.13
N ALA A 359 2.10 -10.29 -2.01
CA ALA A 359 3.56 -10.30 -1.98
C ALA A 359 4.18 -9.76 -3.28
N LEU A 360 3.62 -10.15 -4.43
CA LEU A 360 4.03 -9.67 -5.76
C LEU A 360 3.75 -8.16 -5.91
N ALA A 361 2.54 -7.73 -5.57
CA ALA A 361 2.08 -6.35 -5.71
C ALA A 361 2.87 -5.41 -4.79
N LYS A 362 2.94 -5.72 -3.48
CA LYS A 362 3.65 -4.91 -2.50
C LYS A 362 5.10 -4.68 -2.89
N TYR A 363 5.77 -5.73 -3.34
CA TYR A 363 7.17 -5.63 -3.77
C TYR A 363 7.32 -4.73 -5.00
N LEU A 364 6.64 -5.05 -6.09
CA LEU A 364 6.90 -4.42 -7.38
C LEU A 364 6.43 -2.96 -7.42
N THR A 365 5.26 -2.68 -6.86
CA THR A 365 4.71 -1.32 -6.86
C THR A 365 5.52 -0.36 -6.00
N ALA A 366 6.07 -0.83 -4.87
CA ALA A 366 6.94 -0.02 -4.02
C ALA A 366 8.28 0.32 -4.70
N GLU A 367 8.91 -0.64 -5.39
CA GLU A 367 10.12 -0.37 -6.20
C GLU A 367 9.81 0.65 -7.31
N TRP A 368 8.68 0.50 -8.00
CA TRP A 368 8.28 1.44 -9.06
C TRP A 368 7.87 2.82 -8.54
N ALA A 369 7.36 2.93 -7.31
CA ALA A 369 7.08 4.23 -6.70
C ALA A 369 8.35 5.07 -6.53
N ILE A 370 9.48 4.44 -6.15
CA ILE A 370 10.78 5.11 -6.08
C ILE A 370 11.23 5.53 -7.48
N VAL A 371 11.14 4.62 -8.45
CA VAL A 371 11.55 4.92 -9.84
C VAL A 371 10.73 6.07 -10.40
N ALA A 372 9.41 6.05 -10.26
CA ALA A 372 8.51 7.09 -10.77
C ALA A 372 8.77 8.45 -10.11
N SER A 373 8.91 8.49 -8.78
CA SER A 373 9.17 9.74 -8.06
C SER A 373 10.56 10.31 -8.35
N ARG A 374 11.58 9.47 -8.53
CA ARG A 374 12.91 9.89 -8.97
C ARG A 374 12.86 10.45 -10.39
N SER A 375 12.13 9.81 -11.30
CA SER A 375 11.99 10.29 -12.69
C SER A 375 11.24 11.62 -12.75
N ALA A 376 10.19 11.79 -11.95
CA ALA A 376 9.47 13.07 -11.84
C ALA A 376 10.39 14.18 -11.33
N LEU A 377 11.20 13.90 -10.29
CA LEU A 377 12.17 14.85 -9.76
C LEU A 377 13.20 15.26 -10.84
N GLU A 378 13.73 14.29 -11.59
CA GLU A 378 14.69 14.54 -12.67
C GLU A 378 14.09 15.40 -13.78
N LEU A 379 12.85 15.12 -14.21
CA LEU A 379 12.15 15.90 -15.24
C LEU A 379 11.85 17.34 -14.80
N VAL A 380 11.52 17.56 -13.52
CA VAL A 380 11.33 18.90 -12.93
C VAL A 380 12.69 19.64 -12.82
N GLY A 381 13.78 18.90 -12.75
CA GLY A 381 15.14 19.46 -12.70
C GLY A 381 15.49 20.06 -11.34
N GLY A 382 16.27 21.13 -11.30
CA GLY A 382 16.73 21.77 -10.06
C GLY A 382 15.59 22.15 -9.10
N ASN A 383 14.45 22.56 -9.62
CA ASN A 383 13.25 22.84 -8.82
C ASN A 383 12.75 21.59 -8.10
N GLY A 384 12.80 20.43 -8.74
CA GLY A 384 12.39 19.15 -8.15
C GLY A 384 13.25 18.73 -6.96
N TYR A 385 14.46 19.27 -6.82
CA TYR A 385 15.35 19.00 -5.69
C TYR A 385 15.09 19.91 -4.49
N THR A 386 14.18 20.88 -4.61
CA THR A 386 13.78 21.77 -3.54
C THR A 386 12.47 21.32 -2.88
N SER A 387 12.28 21.69 -1.62
CA SER A 387 11.05 21.35 -0.90
C SER A 387 9.83 22.19 -1.31
N ASP A 388 9.98 23.12 -2.27
CA ASP A 388 8.88 23.93 -2.80
C ASP A 388 7.99 23.13 -3.75
N TYR A 389 8.52 22.06 -4.31
CA TYR A 389 7.82 21.17 -5.24
C TYR A 389 7.53 19.81 -4.57
N PRO A 390 6.35 19.22 -4.82
CA PRO A 390 5.94 18.00 -4.11
C PRO A 390 6.81 16.77 -4.45
N VAL A 391 7.49 16.76 -5.60
CA VAL A 391 8.28 15.61 -6.07
C VAL A 391 9.42 15.23 -5.13
N ALA A 392 10.03 16.19 -4.41
CA ALA A 392 11.05 15.91 -3.40
C ALA A 392 10.45 15.14 -2.21
N ARG A 393 9.25 15.49 -1.75
CA ARG A 393 8.53 14.80 -0.69
C ARG A 393 8.08 13.41 -1.16
N LEU A 394 7.50 13.30 -2.35
CA LEU A 394 7.08 12.03 -2.95
C LEU A 394 8.23 11.01 -2.99
N LEU A 395 9.44 11.43 -3.40
CA LEU A 395 10.62 10.55 -3.43
C LEU A 395 11.03 10.10 -2.02
N ARG A 396 11.06 11.01 -1.04
CA ARG A 396 11.40 10.66 0.35
C ARG A 396 10.39 9.69 0.96
N ASP A 397 9.11 9.92 0.71
CA ASP A 397 8.02 9.11 1.22
C ASP A 397 7.95 7.74 0.51
N ALA A 398 8.26 7.67 -0.79
CA ALA A 398 8.34 6.40 -1.53
C ALA A 398 9.36 5.42 -0.94
N GLN A 399 10.47 5.92 -0.37
CA GLN A 399 11.52 5.05 0.18
C GLN A 399 10.99 4.12 1.28
N VAL A 400 10.10 4.60 2.15
CA VAL A 400 9.59 3.79 3.26
C VAL A 400 8.70 2.63 2.80
N LEU A 401 8.02 2.77 1.65
CA LEU A 401 7.13 1.74 1.10
C LEU A 401 7.88 0.44 0.76
N THR A 402 9.19 0.49 0.49
CA THR A 402 10.01 -0.71 0.28
C THR A 402 10.49 -1.35 1.59
N VAL A 403 10.41 -0.61 2.70
CA VAL A 403 10.99 -1.01 4.00
C VAL A 403 9.96 -1.60 4.95
N TRP A 404 8.87 -0.87 5.20
CA TRP A 404 7.84 -1.33 6.14
C TRP A 404 6.99 -2.47 5.56
N GLU A 405 6.18 -3.14 6.38
CA GLU A 405 5.30 -4.29 6.03
C GLU A 405 6.06 -5.48 5.41
N GLY A 406 7.35 -5.58 5.70
CA GLY A 406 8.25 -6.59 5.16
C GLY A 406 8.97 -6.14 3.88
N PRO A 407 10.30 -5.96 3.94
CA PRO A 407 11.10 -5.61 2.77
C PRO A 407 11.14 -6.73 1.74
N ALA A 408 11.74 -6.45 0.58
CA ALA A 408 11.78 -7.35 -0.58
C ALA A 408 12.17 -8.80 -0.25
N ASN A 409 13.16 -9.02 0.63
CA ASN A 409 13.55 -10.37 1.00
C ASN A 409 12.46 -11.11 1.79
N ILE A 410 11.68 -10.40 2.64
CA ILE A 410 10.55 -11.01 3.36
C ILE A 410 9.43 -11.38 2.40
N GLN A 411 9.14 -10.55 1.39
CA GLN A 411 8.17 -10.90 0.34
C GLN A 411 8.66 -12.10 -0.49
N ALA A 412 9.97 -12.19 -0.76
CA ALA A 412 10.56 -13.33 -1.45
C ALA A 412 10.48 -14.63 -0.63
N LEU A 413 10.70 -14.57 0.67
CA LEU A 413 10.53 -15.73 1.57
C LEU A 413 9.06 -16.16 1.63
N GLU A 414 8.11 -15.22 1.65
CA GLU A 414 6.70 -15.52 1.59
C GLU A 414 6.32 -16.19 0.25
N LEU A 415 6.84 -15.68 -0.88
CA LEU A 415 6.70 -16.33 -2.18
C LEU A 415 7.16 -17.78 -2.14
N LEU A 416 8.41 -18.05 -1.71
CA LEU A 416 8.93 -19.43 -1.62
C LEU A 416 8.04 -20.34 -0.77
N ARG A 417 7.53 -19.82 0.34
CA ARG A 417 6.60 -20.55 1.20
C ARG A 417 5.32 -20.93 0.46
N LEU A 418 4.74 -19.99 -0.28
CA LEU A 418 3.49 -20.20 -1.02
C LEU A 418 3.64 -21.09 -2.24
N LEU A 419 4.84 -21.14 -2.86
CA LEU A 419 5.16 -22.05 -3.96
C LEU A 419 5.38 -23.49 -3.48
N ALA A 420 5.51 -23.74 -2.16
CA ALA A 420 5.59 -25.11 -1.66
C ALA A 420 4.28 -25.88 -1.96
N PRO A 421 4.36 -27.20 -2.32
CA PRO A 421 3.20 -27.98 -2.81
C PRO A 421 1.95 -27.92 -1.94
N ARG A 422 2.10 -27.82 -0.62
CA ARG A 422 0.98 -27.75 0.32
C ARG A 422 0.09 -26.51 0.19
N TYR A 423 0.58 -25.43 -0.44
CA TYR A 423 -0.16 -24.17 -0.63
C TYR A 423 -0.71 -24.01 -2.05
N GLN A 424 -0.18 -24.76 -3.02
CA GLN A 424 -0.61 -24.71 -4.43
C GLN A 424 -0.52 -23.30 -5.05
N GLY A 425 0.39 -22.45 -4.56
CA GLY A 425 0.52 -21.07 -5.05
C GLY A 425 1.00 -21.01 -6.51
N TRP A 426 1.87 -21.96 -6.93
CA TRP A 426 2.32 -22.05 -8.31
C TRP A 426 1.17 -22.40 -9.27
N GLU A 427 0.33 -23.34 -8.87
CA GLU A 427 -0.83 -23.78 -9.64
C GLU A 427 -1.84 -22.63 -9.82
N GLN A 428 -2.10 -21.88 -8.76
CA GLN A 428 -3.00 -20.71 -8.80
C GLN A 428 -2.43 -19.60 -9.68
N TYR A 429 -1.13 -19.31 -9.58
CA TYR A 429 -0.44 -18.35 -10.43
C TYR A 429 -0.55 -18.73 -11.92
N ARG A 430 -0.20 -19.97 -12.26
CA ARG A 430 -0.31 -20.49 -13.63
C ARG A 430 -1.74 -20.43 -14.16
N ALA A 431 -2.70 -20.83 -13.34
CA ALA A 431 -4.13 -20.81 -13.70
C ALA A 431 -4.58 -19.38 -14.02
N ARG A 432 -4.12 -18.37 -13.24
CA ARG A 432 -4.45 -16.95 -13.49
C ARG A 432 -3.93 -16.47 -14.84
N LEU A 433 -2.66 -16.74 -15.16
CA LEU A 433 -2.06 -16.36 -16.46
C LEU A 433 -2.69 -17.11 -17.63
N LYS A 434 -2.91 -18.43 -17.47
CA LYS A 434 -3.61 -19.24 -18.49
C LYS A 434 -5.03 -18.72 -18.74
N GLY A 435 -5.77 -18.40 -17.70
CA GLY A 435 -7.11 -17.83 -17.84
C GLY A 435 -7.12 -16.49 -18.61
N VAL A 436 -6.04 -15.72 -18.58
CA VAL A 436 -5.88 -14.55 -19.47
C VAL A 436 -5.64 -15.00 -20.91
N LEU A 437 -4.66 -15.90 -21.14
CA LEU A 437 -4.34 -16.43 -22.48
C LEU A 437 -5.57 -16.99 -23.19
N ASP A 438 -6.37 -17.78 -22.49
CA ASP A 438 -7.56 -18.45 -23.05
C ASP A 438 -8.67 -17.47 -23.45
N ARG A 439 -8.64 -16.22 -22.97
CA ARG A 439 -9.61 -15.17 -23.27
C ARG A 439 -9.13 -14.09 -24.24
N LEU A 440 -7.84 -14.10 -24.60
CA LEU A 440 -7.30 -13.13 -25.56
C LEU A 440 -7.91 -13.35 -26.96
N PRO A 441 -8.42 -12.30 -27.62
CA PRO A 441 -8.94 -12.40 -28.98
C PRO A 441 -7.86 -12.80 -30.00
N ASP A 442 -8.21 -13.53 -31.06
CA ASP A 442 -7.31 -13.95 -32.14
C ASP A 442 -6.53 -12.76 -32.75
N GLY A 443 -7.17 -11.58 -32.85
CA GLY A 443 -6.53 -10.36 -33.33
C GLY A 443 -5.38 -9.84 -32.47
N MET A 444 -5.13 -10.46 -31.30
CA MET A 444 -4.05 -10.11 -30.38
C MET A 444 -2.96 -11.18 -30.27
N ALA A 445 -2.77 -11.98 -31.31
CA ALA A 445 -1.83 -13.12 -31.35
C ALA A 445 -0.41 -12.75 -30.89
N ASN A 446 0.08 -11.54 -31.18
CA ASN A 446 1.42 -11.11 -30.74
C ASN A 446 1.52 -10.98 -29.21
N LEU A 447 0.50 -10.40 -28.55
CA LEU A 447 0.45 -10.30 -27.08
C LEU A 447 0.24 -11.67 -26.44
N SER A 448 -0.58 -12.53 -27.04
CA SER A 448 -0.76 -13.92 -26.62
C SER A 448 0.58 -14.67 -26.62
N HIS A 449 1.32 -14.60 -27.73
CA HIS A 449 2.63 -15.23 -27.86
C HIS A 449 3.65 -14.68 -26.83
N ALA A 450 3.69 -13.36 -26.65
CA ALA A 450 4.55 -12.73 -25.65
C ALA A 450 4.24 -13.22 -24.21
N LEU A 451 2.95 -13.34 -23.87
CA LEU A 451 2.53 -13.84 -22.54
C LEU A 451 2.85 -15.33 -22.37
N GLU A 452 2.71 -16.15 -23.42
CA GLU A 452 3.12 -17.55 -23.40
C GLU A 452 4.62 -17.70 -23.15
N GLN A 453 5.46 -16.92 -23.83
CA GLN A 453 6.91 -16.91 -23.62
C GLN A 453 7.27 -16.50 -22.18
N ARG A 454 6.57 -15.49 -21.62
CA ARG A 454 6.75 -15.11 -20.22
C ARG A 454 6.41 -16.27 -19.28
N LEU A 455 5.29 -16.96 -19.46
CA LEU A 455 4.86 -18.08 -18.63
C LEU A 455 5.82 -19.28 -18.72
N GLN A 456 6.36 -19.57 -19.91
CA GLN A 456 7.40 -20.59 -20.10
C GLN A 456 8.67 -20.22 -19.32
N GLY A 457 9.14 -18.99 -19.45
CA GLY A 457 10.30 -18.50 -18.70
C GLY A 457 10.08 -18.46 -17.19
N ASP A 458 8.87 -18.17 -16.71
CA ASP A 458 8.48 -18.21 -15.29
C ASP A 458 8.54 -19.65 -14.76
N THR A 459 8.09 -20.61 -15.56
CA THR A 459 8.16 -22.04 -15.24
C THR A 459 9.60 -22.50 -15.04
N GLU A 460 10.49 -22.14 -15.95
CA GLU A 460 11.90 -22.48 -15.84
C GLU A 460 12.59 -21.76 -14.67
N ALA A 461 12.30 -20.46 -14.48
CA ALA A 461 12.84 -19.70 -13.35
C ALA A 461 12.40 -20.30 -12.00
N SER A 462 11.13 -20.72 -11.88
CA SER A 462 10.61 -21.38 -10.68
C SER A 462 11.30 -22.72 -10.45
N ARG A 463 11.48 -23.54 -11.51
CA ARG A 463 12.18 -24.83 -11.43
C ARG A 463 13.62 -24.68 -10.95
N ILE A 464 14.34 -23.68 -11.48
CA ILE A 464 15.73 -23.37 -11.07
C ILE A 464 15.77 -22.92 -9.62
N THR A 465 14.88 -22.01 -9.23
CA THR A 465 14.85 -21.43 -7.87
C THR A 465 14.50 -22.49 -6.82
N LEU A 466 13.56 -23.36 -7.09
CA LEU A 466 13.07 -24.37 -6.15
C LEU A 466 13.87 -25.69 -6.17
N ARG A 467 14.96 -25.77 -6.92
CA ARG A 467 15.77 -26.98 -7.08
C ARG A 467 16.39 -27.45 -5.77
N ASP A 468 16.94 -26.52 -4.98
CA ASP A 468 17.60 -26.76 -3.71
C ASP A 468 17.57 -25.50 -2.83
N GLU A 469 17.94 -25.60 -1.55
CA GLU A 469 17.92 -24.50 -0.59
C GLU A 469 18.83 -23.33 -1.00
N GLN A 470 20.03 -23.61 -1.49
CA GLN A 470 20.98 -22.59 -1.94
C GLN A 470 20.44 -21.82 -3.15
N SER A 471 19.83 -22.50 -4.10
CA SER A 471 19.16 -21.89 -5.25
C SER A 471 17.98 -21.03 -4.80
N SER A 472 17.17 -21.52 -3.87
CA SER A 472 16.04 -20.76 -3.31
C SER A 472 16.52 -19.46 -2.67
N GLN A 473 17.52 -19.50 -1.79
CA GLN A 473 18.07 -18.29 -1.17
C GLN A 473 18.70 -17.33 -2.18
N SER A 474 19.39 -17.84 -3.19
CA SER A 474 20.08 -17.01 -4.18
C SER A 474 19.15 -16.33 -5.18
N TYR A 475 18.04 -16.97 -5.54
CA TYR A 475 17.19 -16.54 -6.65
C TYR A 475 15.79 -16.09 -6.24
N ALA A 476 15.38 -16.25 -4.97
CA ALA A 476 14.03 -15.91 -4.51
C ALA A 476 13.59 -14.48 -4.90
N ARG A 477 14.44 -13.48 -4.66
CA ARG A 477 14.10 -12.08 -5.01
C ARG A 477 14.02 -11.86 -6.52
N LYS A 478 14.85 -12.54 -7.31
CA LYS A 478 14.78 -12.48 -8.78
C LYS A 478 13.50 -13.13 -9.30
N LEU A 479 13.11 -14.26 -8.70
CA LEU A 479 11.85 -14.93 -9.01
C LEU A 479 10.66 -14.06 -8.63
N LEU A 480 10.65 -13.46 -7.44
CA LEU A 480 9.61 -12.52 -6.99
C LEU A 480 9.43 -11.39 -8.01
N HIS A 481 10.53 -10.76 -8.42
CA HIS A 481 10.51 -9.69 -9.42
C HIS A 481 9.92 -10.14 -10.73
N ARG A 482 10.39 -11.28 -11.24
CA ARG A 482 9.95 -11.85 -12.52
C ARG A 482 8.46 -12.19 -12.52
N LEU A 483 7.98 -12.92 -11.50
CA LEU A 483 6.57 -13.31 -11.42
C LEU A 483 5.64 -12.09 -11.26
N ALA A 484 6.06 -11.10 -10.47
CA ALA A 484 5.30 -9.85 -10.33
C ALA A 484 5.17 -9.10 -11.66
N GLN A 485 6.25 -8.99 -12.44
CA GLN A 485 6.22 -8.38 -13.77
C GLN A 485 5.35 -9.17 -14.74
N SER A 486 5.44 -10.49 -14.74
CA SER A 486 4.65 -11.33 -15.64
C SER A 486 3.15 -11.27 -15.32
N LEU A 487 2.78 -11.23 -14.04
CA LEU A 487 1.38 -11.04 -13.65
C LEU A 487 0.88 -9.63 -14.05
N ALA A 488 1.66 -8.58 -13.81
CA ALA A 488 1.31 -7.22 -14.22
C ALA A 488 1.11 -7.13 -15.75
N PHE A 489 1.97 -7.79 -16.53
CA PHE A 489 1.82 -7.88 -17.98
C PHE A 489 0.56 -8.65 -18.39
N ALA A 490 0.26 -9.77 -17.73
CA ALA A 490 -0.97 -10.53 -17.98
C ALA A 490 -2.23 -9.68 -17.74
N LEU A 491 -2.25 -8.88 -16.68
CA LEU A 491 -3.37 -7.98 -16.36
C LEU A 491 -3.53 -6.86 -17.41
N LEU A 492 -2.43 -6.33 -17.94
CA LEU A 492 -2.48 -5.40 -19.07
C LEU A 492 -3.03 -6.08 -20.33
N CYS A 493 -2.62 -7.31 -20.63
CA CYS A 493 -3.14 -8.09 -21.76
C CYS A 493 -4.64 -8.36 -21.60
N GLU A 494 -5.11 -8.72 -20.41
CA GLU A 494 -6.53 -8.92 -20.10
C GLU A 494 -7.34 -7.64 -20.37
N THR A 495 -6.88 -6.51 -19.84
CA THR A 495 -7.50 -5.19 -20.07
C THR A 495 -7.53 -4.82 -21.54
N ALA A 496 -6.44 -5.09 -22.25
CA ALA A 496 -6.34 -4.87 -23.69
C ALA A 496 -7.31 -5.75 -24.49
N GLY A 497 -7.43 -7.03 -24.13
CA GLY A 497 -8.39 -7.96 -24.77
C GLY A 497 -9.83 -7.52 -24.60
N GLU A 498 -10.22 -7.13 -23.40
CA GLU A 498 -11.56 -6.60 -23.12
C GLU A 498 -11.85 -5.29 -23.87
N ALA A 499 -10.88 -4.41 -23.99
CA ALA A 499 -11.01 -3.16 -24.72
C ALA A 499 -11.09 -3.40 -26.25
N TYR A 500 -10.29 -4.33 -26.77
CA TYR A 500 -10.30 -4.73 -28.17
C TYR A 500 -11.68 -5.23 -28.61
N LEU A 501 -12.33 -6.07 -27.81
CA LEU A 501 -13.69 -6.56 -28.07
C LEU A 501 -14.75 -5.44 -28.11
N ARG A 502 -14.44 -4.29 -27.52
CA ARG A 502 -15.27 -3.07 -27.56
C ARG A 502 -14.82 -2.07 -28.65
N GLY A 503 -13.90 -2.49 -29.54
CA GLY A 503 -13.38 -1.66 -30.63
C GLY A 503 -12.32 -0.62 -30.22
N ASN A 504 -11.75 -0.74 -28.99
CA ASN A 504 -10.69 0.15 -28.50
C ASN A 504 -9.34 -0.59 -28.46
N SER A 505 -8.40 -0.18 -29.31
CA SER A 505 -7.04 -0.77 -29.38
C SER A 505 -5.99 -0.07 -28.52
N LEU A 506 -6.29 1.08 -27.90
CA LEU A 506 -5.30 1.85 -27.15
C LEU A 506 -4.64 1.07 -25.99
N PRO A 507 -5.37 0.29 -25.15
CA PRO A 507 -4.75 -0.49 -24.10
C PRO A 507 -3.78 -1.58 -24.60
N ALA A 508 -3.94 -2.06 -25.84
CA ALA A 508 -2.99 -3.00 -26.44
C ALA A 508 -1.62 -2.34 -26.67
N HIS A 509 -1.57 -1.04 -26.93
CA HIS A 509 -0.31 -0.30 -27.05
C HIS A 509 0.41 -0.20 -25.71
N SER A 510 -0.33 0.03 -24.60
CA SER A 510 0.25 0.01 -23.26
C SER A 510 0.84 -1.36 -22.91
N ALA A 511 0.09 -2.44 -23.17
CA ALA A 511 0.56 -3.80 -22.92
C ALA A 511 1.82 -4.12 -23.72
N TRP A 512 1.84 -3.77 -25.02
CA TRP A 512 3.01 -3.99 -25.86
C TRP A 512 4.20 -3.16 -25.42
N ARG A 513 4.02 -1.87 -25.13
CA ARG A 513 5.10 -1.00 -24.66
C ARG A 513 5.67 -1.49 -23.33
N PHE A 514 4.82 -1.98 -22.42
CA PHE A 514 5.26 -2.59 -21.17
C PHE A 514 6.07 -3.87 -21.42
N TYR A 515 5.67 -4.71 -22.39
CA TYR A 515 6.45 -5.89 -22.77
C TYR A 515 7.85 -5.52 -23.25
N GLU A 516 8.00 -4.46 -24.06
CA GLU A 516 9.31 -3.95 -24.50
C GLU A 516 10.21 -3.48 -23.33
N GLU A 517 9.64 -3.05 -22.21
CA GLU A 517 10.42 -2.78 -20.99
C GLU A 517 10.90 -4.08 -20.30
N LEU A 518 10.14 -5.18 -20.43
CA LEU A 518 10.49 -6.47 -19.84
C LEU A 518 11.50 -7.27 -20.68
N ASP A 519 11.40 -7.13 -21.99
CA ASP A 519 12.22 -7.82 -22.99
C ASP A 519 12.58 -6.80 -24.09
N PRO A 520 13.60 -5.97 -23.85
CA PRO A 520 13.95 -4.87 -24.76
C PRO A 520 14.29 -5.37 -26.16
N PRO A 521 13.68 -4.80 -27.22
CA PRO A 521 14.01 -5.11 -28.59
C PRO A 521 15.44 -4.67 -28.92
N ALA A 522 15.96 -5.13 -30.05
CA ALA A 522 17.22 -4.63 -30.57
C ALA A 522 17.16 -3.11 -30.75
N PHE A 523 18.30 -2.44 -30.54
CA PHE A 523 18.38 -0.99 -30.62
C PHE A 523 17.80 -0.44 -31.95
N GLY A 524 16.80 0.45 -31.83
CA GLY A 524 16.07 1.03 -32.97
C GLY A 524 14.94 0.19 -33.55
N ALA A 525 14.61 -0.97 -32.94
CA ALA A 525 13.56 -1.87 -33.38
C ALA A 525 12.25 -1.75 -32.56
N GLU A 526 12.08 -0.66 -31.79
CA GLU A 526 10.87 -0.45 -30.97
C GLU A 526 9.61 -0.31 -31.85
N ASN A 527 8.48 -0.78 -31.31
CA ASN A 527 7.19 -0.67 -31.97
C ASN A 527 6.66 0.78 -32.00
N GLN A 528 6.86 1.46 -33.13
CA GLN A 528 6.47 2.86 -33.30
C GLN A 528 4.95 3.09 -33.23
N ALA A 529 4.12 2.07 -33.55
CA ALA A 529 2.68 2.17 -33.42
C ALA A 529 2.27 2.14 -31.94
N ALA A 530 2.85 1.25 -31.14
CA ALA A 530 2.63 1.20 -29.71
C ALA A 530 3.08 2.50 -29.03
N ARG A 531 4.24 3.04 -29.42
CA ARG A 531 4.73 4.32 -28.92
C ARG A 531 3.74 5.45 -29.17
N ARG A 532 3.23 5.58 -30.42
CA ARG A 532 2.23 6.63 -30.74
C ARG A 532 0.93 6.45 -29.97
N GLY A 533 0.41 5.24 -29.87
CA GLY A 533 -0.83 4.96 -29.12
C GLY A 533 -0.72 5.32 -27.63
N VAL A 534 0.41 5.07 -26.98
CA VAL A 534 0.59 5.47 -25.57
C VAL A 534 0.77 6.97 -25.43
N LEU A 535 1.37 7.68 -26.42
CA LEU A 535 1.45 9.14 -26.42
C LEU A 535 0.05 9.77 -26.44
N GLU A 536 -0.91 9.20 -27.18
CA GLU A 536 -2.32 9.62 -27.17
C GLU A 536 -2.95 9.49 -25.76
N LEU A 537 -2.61 8.44 -25.00
CA LEU A 537 -3.07 8.26 -23.62
C LEU A 537 -2.52 9.30 -22.64
N LEU A 538 -1.38 9.92 -22.93
CA LEU A 538 -0.87 11.01 -22.13
C LEU A 538 -1.69 12.31 -22.26
N ASP A 539 -2.52 12.43 -23.31
CA ASP A 539 -3.36 13.61 -23.55
C ASP A 539 -4.69 13.60 -22.78
N GLU A 540 -4.89 12.65 -21.89
CA GLU A 540 -6.09 12.59 -21.02
C GLU A 540 -6.23 13.91 -20.21
N PRO A 541 -7.43 14.56 -20.25
CA PRO A 541 -7.65 15.87 -19.60
C PRO A 541 -7.38 15.90 -18.10
N GLU A 542 -7.56 14.78 -17.42
CA GLU A 542 -7.42 14.68 -15.97
C GLU A 542 -5.97 14.57 -15.48
N LEU A 543 -5.05 14.12 -16.33
CA LEU A 543 -3.61 14.29 -16.10
C LEU A 543 -3.20 15.76 -16.18
N GLN A 544 -3.99 16.58 -16.87
CA GLN A 544 -3.73 18.01 -17.05
C GLN A 544 -4.16 18.86 -15.84
N ALA A 545 -5.05 18.37 -15.00
CA ALA A 545 -5.67 19.15 -13.91
C ALA A 545 -4.71 19.37 -12.72
N VAL A 546 -3.80 18.45 -12.46
CA VAL A 546 -2.90 18.48 -11.28
C VAL A 546 -1.83 19.59 -11.38
N GLY A 547 -1.43 20.01 -12.57
CA GLY A 547 -0.34 20.98 -12.78
C GLY A 547 -0.77 22.44 -12.98
N LYS A 548 -2.03 22.78 -12.82
CA LYS A 548 -2.54 24.16 -13.02
C LYS A 548 -2.75 24.96 -11.74
N ARG A 549 -2.30 24.46 -10.60
CA ARG A 549 -2.46 25.14 -9.29
C ARG A 549 -1.15 25.57 -8.66
#